data_7ca3b6456ea47557ed4995c5fe619cd3
#
_entry.id   7ca3b6456ea47557ed4995c5fe619cd3
#
_cell.length_a   1.000
_cell.length_b   1.000
_cell.length_c   1.000
_cell.angle_alpha   90.00
_cell.angle_beta   90.00
_cell.angle_gamma   90.00
#
_symmetry.space_group_name_H-M   'P 1'
#
loop_
_entity.id
_entity.type
_entity.pdbx_description
1 polymer ?
#
loop_
_entity_poly.entity_id
_entity_poly.type
_entity_poly.pdbx_seq_one_letter_code
_entity_poly.pdbx_strand_id
1 'polypeptide(L)'
;AVNYVPGKGLMPQLEIPDKKVLFANPALSAVQDHEIAIFKEVAQKYDFDGLLLDRGRYDNIQSDFSDFSRGKFEAYIGKKLNRFPEDIYAWEEDGDGGLKRIDGPYFKQWIEWRASVIYDFFKRTKEELKAVKPGLKFGAYTGAWYPSYFEVGVNWASNTYDPSQDFAWATPDYKNYGYAELLDIFTNGNYYWNVTVDEYRRSNGLHKNETDSEMSKGDHLSVEGGCRYSRRLLGGRPFFGGMYVEDYKRDTT
;
A
#
# COMPACT_ATOMS: atom_id res chain seq x y z
N ALA A 1 -3.22 17.04 0.48
CA ALA A 1 -3.03 16.29 1.73
C ALA A 1 -2.18 17.09 2.73
N VAL A 2 -2.27 16.72 4.01
CA VAL A 2 -1.45 17.26 5.11
C VAL A 2 -0.56 16.14 5.64
N ASN A 3 0.73 16.41 5.75
CA ASN A 3 1.71 15.45 6.27
C ASN A 3 2.12 15.79 7.72
N TYR A 4 2.32 14.75 8.52
CA TYR A 4 2.99 14.86 9.82
C TYR A 4 4.50 14.68 9.64
N VAL A 5 5.19 15.81 9.41
CA VAL A 5 6.59 15.85 9.02
C VAL A 5 7.50 15.76 10.25
N PRO A 6 8.52 14.87 10.27
CA PRO A 6 9.46 14.74 11.37
C PRO A 6 10.09 16.07 11.73
N GLY A 7 10.05 16.45 13.02
CA GLY A 7 10.62 17.68 13.55
C GLY A 7 9.94 19.00 13.12
N LYS A 8 8.91 18.94 12.25
CA LYS A 8 8.22 20.13 11.73
C LYS A 8 6.72 20.18 12.03
N GLY A 9 6.12 19.04 12.46
CA GLY A 9 4.71 18.95 12.76
C GLY A 9 3.83 18.79 11.52
N LEU A 10 2.57 19.24 11.60
CA LEU A 10 1.59 19.13 10.51
C LEU A 10 1.85 20.20 9.44
N MET A 11 2.04 19.77 8.20
CA MET A 11 2.33 20.67 7.05
C MET A 11 1.51 20.27 5.83
N PRO A 12 0.84 21.20 5.14
CA PRO A 12 0.31 20.97 3.79
C PRO A 12 1.42 20.49 2.86
N GLN A 13 1.13 19.53 1.99
CA GLN A 13 2.15 18.99 1.07
C GLN A 13 2.77 20.05 0.16
N LEU A 14 2.01 21.07 -0.20
CA LEU A 14 2.47 22.20 -1.01
C LEU A 14 3.55 23.06 -0.31
N GLU A 15 3.62 23.02 1.01
CA GLU A 15 4.56 23.78 1.83
C GLU A 15 5.82 22.99 2.22
N ILE A 16 5.86 21.69 1.89
CA ILE A 16 7.02 20.83 2.17
C ILE A 16 8.10 21.13 1.14
N PRO A 17 9.30 21.60 1.56
CA PRO A 17 10.40 21.89 0.64
C PRO A 17 10.75 20.67 -0.24
N ASP A 18 11.03 20.92 -1.51
CA ASP A 18 11.48 19.92 -2.50
C ASP A 18 10.52 18.76 -2.78
N LYS A 19 9.28 18.81 -2.25
CA LYS A 19 8.28 17.81 -2.54
C LYS A 19 7.77 17.94 -3.98
N LYS A 20 8.20 17.01 -4.84
CA LYS A 20 7.90 17.03 -6.29
C LYS A 20 6.58 16.36 -6.64
N VAL A 21 6.13 15.40 -5.83
CA VAL A 21 4.91 14.62 -6.09
C VAL A 21 3.91 14.91 -4.99
N LEU A 22 2.75 15.41 -5.39
CA LEU A 22 1.64 15.74 -4.50
C LEU A 22 0.58 14.65 -4.58
N PHE A 23 0.05 14.27 -3.43
CA PHE A 23 -1.06 13.33 -3.32
C PHE A 23 -2.30 14.05 -2.80
N ALA A 24 -3.45 13.77 -3.40
CA ALA A 24 -4.73 14.15 -2.83
C ALA A 24 -5.05 13.28 -1.61
N ASN A 25 -5.96 13.74 -0.76
CA ASN A 25 -6.46 12.93 0.35
C ASN A 25 -7.53 11.95 -0.17
N PRO A 26 -7.28 10.63 -0.18
CA PRO A 26 -8.23 9.66 -0.73
C PRO A 26 -9.49 9.48 0.14
N ALA A 27 -9.51 9.99 1.36
CA ALA A 27 -10.70 9.96 2.22
C ALA A 27 -11.75 11.02 1.83
N LEU A 28 -11.40 12.01 0.98
CA LEU A 28 -12.32 13.02 0.48
C LEU A 28 -13.18 12.45 -0.65
N SER A 29 -14.51 12.48 -0.48
CA SER A 29 -15.45 12.03 -1.51
C SER A 29 -15.26 12.78 -2.83
N ALA A 30 -15.02 14.09 -2.78
CA ALA A 30 -14.78 14.90 -3.98
C ALA A 30 -13.54 14.44 -4.78
N VAL A 31 -12.48 13.94 -4.11
CA VAL A 31 -11.31 13.36 -4.76
C VAL A 31 -11.68 12.04 -5.42
N GLN A 32 -12.38 11.16 -4.70
CA GLN A 32 -12.86 9.89 -5.25
C GLN A 32 -13.81 10.10 -6.44
N ASP A 33 -14.74 11.05 -6.33
CA ASP A 33 -15.69 11.37 -7.39
C ASP A 33 -14.97 11.86 -8.67
N HIS A 34 -13.95 12.69 -8.51
CA HIS A 34 -13.13 13.19 -9.62
C HIS A 34 -12.39 12.06 -10.33
N GLU A 35 -11.68 11.20 -9.57
CA GLU A 35 -10.94 10.07 -10.13
C GLU A 35 -11.88 9.08 -10.84
N ILE A 36 -13.01 8.74 -10.22
CA ILE A 36 -14.00 7.84 -10.83
C ILE A 36 -14.59 8.44 -12.10
N ALA A 37 -14.83 9.76 -12.13
CA ALA A 37 -15.34 10.43 -13.33
C ALA A 37 -14.35 10.31 -14.51
N ILE A 38 -13.04 10.46 -14.25
CA ILE A 38 -11.99 10.26 -15.27
C ILE A 38 -12.02 8.82 -15.78
N PHE A 39 -12.05 7.83 -14.90
CA PHE A 39 -12.09 6.41 -15.30
C PHE A 39 -13.35 6.08 -16.12
N LYS A 40 -14.50 6.63 -15.74
CA LYS A 40 -15.76 6.45 -16.49
C LYS A 40 -15.67 7.08 -17.89
N GLU A 41 -15.11 8.28 -17.98
CA GLU A 41 -14.89 8.94 -19.27
C GLU A 41 -13.99 8.10 -20.18
N VAL A 42 -12.88 7.57 -19.66
CA VAL A 42 -11.98 6.69 -20.41
C VAL A 42 -12.71 5.41 -20.86
N ALA A 43 -13.46 4.77 -19.95
CA ALA A 43 -14.21 3.55 -20.25
C ALA A 43 -15.29 3.77 -21.35
N GLN A 44 -15.89 4.97 -21.42
CA GLN A 44 -16.91 5.33 -22.40
C GLN A 44 -16.33 5.71 -23.77
N LYS A 45 -15.19 6.43 -23.76
CA LYS A 45 -14.64 7.02 -25.00
C LYS A 45 -13.69 6.11 -25.76
N TYR A 46 -13.11 5.12 -25.08
CA TYR A 46 -12.08 4.27 -25.65
C TYR A 46 -12.45 2.79 -25.52
N ASP A 47 -12.03 2.01 -26.53
CA ASP A 47 -12.30 0.56 -26.56
C ASP A 47 -11.13 -0.21 -25.90
N PHE A 48 -11.11 -0.22 -24.57
CA PHE A 48 -10.18 -1.02 -23.76
C PHE A 48 -10.86 -2.22 -23.14
N ASP A 49 -10.10 -3.30 -22.97
CA ASP A 49 -10.54 -4.52 -22.26
C ASP A 49 -10.47 -4.36 -20.73
N GLY A 50 -9.64 -3.44 -20.22
CA GLY A 50 -9.46 -3.24 -18.80
C GLY A 50 -8.77 -1.93 -18.45
N LEU A 51 -8.92 -1.54 -17.18
CA LEU A 51 -8.25 -0.40 -16.55
C LEU A 51 -7.52 -0.88 -15.29
N LEU A 52 -6.26 -0.47 -15.16
CA LEU A 52 -5.47 -0.70 -13.96
C LEU A 52 -5.21 0.63 -13.25
N LEU A 53 -5.53 0.68 -11.95
CA LEU A 53 -5.17 1.79 -11.09
C LEU A 53 -3.72 1.63 -10.63
N ASP A 54 -2.87 2.59 -10.98
CA ASP A 54 -1.56 2.77 -10.38
C ASP A 54 -1.64 3.83 -9.29
N ARG A 55 -0.93 3.60 -8.19
CA ARG A 55 -0.86 4.52 -7.04
C ARG A 55 -2.21 4.91 -6.43
N GLY A 56 -3.21 4.04 -6.48
CA GLY A 56 -4.45 4.18 -5.71
C GLY A 56 -4.18 4.01 -4.20
N ARG A 57 -3.53 5.01 -3.59
CA ARG A 57 -2.97 4.94 -2.24
C ARG A 57 -2.69 6.31 -1.64
N TYR A 58 -2.40 6.34 -0.35
CA TYR A 58 -1.79 7.52 0.29
C TYR A 58 -0.32 7.71 -0.16
N ASP A 59 0.24 8.88 0.10
CA ASP A 59 1.63 9.19 -0.20
C ASP A 59 2.60 8.26 0.55
N ASN A 60 2.52 8.32 1.88
CA ASN A 60 3.35 7.53 2.81
C ASN A 60 2.69 7.50 4.20
N ILE A 61 3.42 7.05 5.23
CA ILE A 61 2.90 7.00 6.61
C ILE A 61 2.60 8.39 7.18
N GLN A 62 3.23 9.44 6.70
CA GLN A 62 3.04 10.81 7.17
C GLN A 62 1.73 11.45 6.68
N SER A 63 0.98 10.84 5.78
CA SER A 63 -0.26 11.41 5.24
C SER A 63 -1.46 10.46 5.33
N ASP A 64 -2.70 10.93 5.45
CA ASP A 64 -3.11 12.34 5.54
C ASP A 64 -3.52 12.67 6.99
N PHE A 65 -2.96 13.72 7.55
CA PHE A 65 -3.21 14.17 8.93
C PHE A 65 -4.00 15.50 8.97
N SER A 66 -4.88 15.74 7.99
CA SER A 66 -5.80 16.88 8.03
C SER A 66 -6.87 16.71 9.11
N ASP A 67 -7.49 17.82 9.52
CA ASP A 67 -8.65 17.79 10.43
C ASP A 67 -9.80 16.96 9.86
N PHE A 68 -9.96 16.92 8.53
CA PHE A 68 -10.94 16.06 7.88
C PHE A 68 -10.66 14.59 8.16
N SER A 69 -9.42 14.15 7.93
CA SER A 69 -9.00 12.75 8.19
C SER A 69 -9.10 12.41 9.67
N ARG A 70 -8.72 13.33 10.56
CA ARG A 70 -8.93 13.21 12.00
C ARG A 70 -10.40 12.94 12.32
N GLY A 71 -11.30 13.79 11.83
CA GLY A 71 -12.74 13.66 12.11
C GLY A 71 -13.33 12.35 11.58
N LYS A 72 -12.91 11.89 10.40
CA LYS A 72 -13.33 10.59 9.83
C LYS A 72 -12.82 9.41 10.65
N PHE A 73 -11.56 9.47 11.07
CA PHE A 73 -10.98 8.43 11.92
C PHE A 73 -11.62 8.36 13.30
N GLU A 74 -11.86 9.51 13.95
CA GLU A 74 -12.58 9.59 15.23
C GLU A 74 -13.99 8.98 15.12
N ALA A 75 -14.68 9.21 14.02
CA ALA A 75 -15.97 8.57 13.72
C ALA A 75 -15.83 7.05 13.53
N TYR A 76 -14.77 6.60 12.87
CA TYR A 76 -14.47 5.17 12.64
C TYR A 76 -14.25 4.41 13.96
N ILE A 77 -13.46 4.98 14.88
CA ILE A 77 -13.18 4.35 16.19
C ILE A 77 -14.25 4.66 17.25
N GLY A 78 -15.25 5.51 16.95
CA GLY A 78 -16.30 5.93 17.90
C GLY A 78 -15.79 6.75 19.09
N LYS A 79 -14.64 7.41 18.95
CA LYS A 79 -13.98 8.12 20.05
C LYS A 79 -13.21 9.34 19.56
N LYS A 80 -13.19 10.41 20.39
CA LYS A 80 -12.35 11.58 20.15
C LYS A 80 -10.89 11.33 20.59
N LEU A 81 -9.95 11.80 19.79
CA LEU A 81 -8.54 11.81 20.15
C LEU A 81 -8.21 12.98 21.06
N ASN A 82 -7.44 12.71 22.10
CA ASN A 82 -7.02 13.74 23.07
C ASN A 82 -5.83 14.56 22.52
N ARG A 83 -4.87 13.88 21.90
CA ARG A 83 -3.66 14.48 21.33
C ARG A 83 -3.49 13.96 19.89
N PHE A 84 -3.78 14.82 18.94
CA PHE A 84 -3.57 14.49 17.53
C PHE A 84 -2.43 15.36 16.99
N PRO A 85 -1.41 14.76 16.35
CA PRO A 85 -1.33 13.37 15.83
C PRO A 85 -0.72 12.33 16.78
N GLU A 86 -0.27 12.69 17.99
CA GLU A 86 0.53 11.83 18.89
C GLU A 86 -0.22 10.58 19.36
N ASP A 87 -1.55 10.62 19.46
CA ASP A 87 -2.35 9.44 19.76
C ASP A 87 -2.28 8.38 18.64
N ILE A 88 -1.82 8.78 17.42
CA ILE A 88 -1.53 7.87 16.31
C ILE A 88 -0.06 7.45 16.38
N TYR A 89 0.87 8.39 16.29
CA TYR A 89 2.29 8.18 16.54
C TYR A 89 3.01 9.52 16.80
N ALA A 90 4.20 9.44 17.36
CA ALA A 90 5.09 10.58 17.56
C ALA A 90 6.45 10.36 16.88
N TRP A 91 7.17 11.44 16.64
CA TRP A 91 8.56 11.42 16.23
C TRP A 91 9.45 11.72 17.44
N GLU A 92 10.38 10.82 17.75
CA GLU A 92 11.34 10.98 18.83
C GLU A 92 12.77 10.84 18.31
N GLU A 93 13.72 11.49 18.98
CA GLU A 93 15.14 11.32 18.67
C GLU A 93 15.56 9.86 18.84
N ASP A 94 16.34 9.33 17.89
CA ASP A 94 16.81 7.94 17.89
C ASP A 94 18.15 7.75 18.64
N GLY A 95 18.76 8.83 19.10
CA GLY A 95 20.04 8.85 19.79
C GLY A 95 21.27 9.05 18.87
N ASP A 96 21.07 8.92 17.55
CA ASP A 96 22.11 9.12 16.53
C ASP A 96 21.90 10.42 15.72
N GLY A 97 21.01 11.29 16.21
CA GLY A 97 20.66 12.57 15.57
C GLY A 97 19.59 12.46 14.50
N GLY A 98 18.98 11.28 14.34
CA GLY A 98 17.81 11.02 13.53
C GLY A 98 16.51 11.07 14.33
N LEU A 99 15.38 10.83 13.64
CA LEU A 99 14.05 10.72 14.24
C LEU A 99 13.45 9.37 13.92
N LYS A 100 12.96 8.68 14.93
CA LYS A 100 12.20 7.42 14.82
C LYS A 100 10.73 7.65 15.14
N ARG A 101 9.86 6.84 14.51
CA ARG A 101 8.45 6.80 14.85
C ARG A 101 8.22 5.97 16.10
N ILE A 102 7.44 6.50 17.04
CA ILE A 102 6.92 5.79 18.20
C ILE A 102 5.41 5.67 18.05
N ASP A 103 4.92 4.45 17.94
CA ASP A 103 3.50 4.18 17.71
C ASP A 103 2.66 4.54 18.93
N GLY A 104 1.61 5.32 18.71
CA GLY A 104 0.63 5.70 19.72
C GLY A 104 -0.45 4.63 19.93
N PRO A 105 -1.36 4.84 20.89
CA PRO A 105 -2.37 3.86 21.27
C PRO A 105 -3.36 3.51 20.15
N TYR A 106 -3.52 4.36 19.14
CA TYR A 106 -4.44 4.15 18.02
C TYR A 106 -3.72 3.91 16.67
N PHE A 107 -2.41 3.64 16.68
CA PHE A 107 -1.65 3.44 15.46
C PHE A 107 -2.23 2.33 14.57
N LYS A 108 -2.49 1.16 15.15
CA LYS A 108 -3.01 0.01 14.39
C LYS A 108 -4.40 0.28 13.79
N GLN A 109 -5.28 0.94 14.54
CA GLN A 109 -6.60 1.32 14.05
C GLN A 109 -6.52 2.38 12.95
N TRP A 110 -5.53 3.29 13.04
CA TRP A 110 -5.26 4.28 11.98
C TRP A 110 -4.84 3.60 10.68
N ILE A 111 -3.95 2.61 10.76
CA ILE A 111 -3.51 1.81 9.61
C ILE A 111 -4.71 1.06 9.00
N GLU A 112 -5.53 0.44 9.84
CA GLU A 112 -6.74 -0.27 9.42
C GLU A 112 -7.74 0.67 8.74
N TRP A 113 -8.03 1.82 9.35
CA TRP A 113 -8.92 2.83 8.78
C TRP A 113 -8.44 3.32 7.41
N ARG A 114 -7.15 3.59 7.25
CA ARG A 114 -6.59 4.00 5.96
C ARG A 114 -6.79 2.91 4.90
N ALA A 115 -6.60 1.66 5.27
CA ALA A 115 -6.85 0.53 4.37
C ALA A 115 -8.34 0.43 3.99
N SER A 116 -9.26 0.69 4.94
CA SER A 116 -10.70 0.72 4.65
C SER A 116 -11.08 1.79 3.63
N VAL A 117 -10.49 2.99 3.73
CA VAL A 117 -10.71 4.09 2.77
C VAL A 117 -10.32 3.68 1.35
N ILE A 118 -9.16 3.05 1.19
CA ILE A 118 -8.69 2.58 -0.13
C ILE A 118 -9.55 1.42 -0.63
N TYR A 119 -9.91 0.47 0.24
CA TYR A 119 -10.82 -0.62 -0.11
C TYR A 119 -12.17 -0.11 -0.63
N ASP A 120 -12.79 0.82 0.08
CA ASP A 120 -14.08 1.40 -0.31
C ASP A 120 -13.98 2.18 -1.64
N PHE A 121 -12.89 2.92 -1.85
CA PHE A 121 -12.63 3.58 -3.12
C PHE A 121 -12.52 2.58 -4.28
N PHE A 122 -11.77 1.49 -4.11
CA PHE A 122 -11.63 0.44 -5.14
C PHE A 122 -12.95 -0.27 -5.41
N LYS A 123 -13.69 -0.62 -4.37
CA LYS A 123 -15.01 -1.24 -4.48
C LYS A 123 -15.96 -0.35 -5.29
N ARG A 124 -16.08 0.92 -4.89
CA ARG A 124 -16.92 1.90 -5.57
C ARG A 124 -16.49 2.11 -7.02
N THR A 125 -15.19 2.24 -7.27
CA THR A 125 -14.64 2.40 -8.63
C THR A 125 -15.04 1.23 -9.52
N LYS A 126 -14.87 -0.02 -9.03
CA LYS A 126 -15.28 -1.22 -9.76
C LYS A 126 -16.78 -1.19 -10.10
N GLU A 127 -17.63 -0.90 -9.11
CA GLU A 127 -19.09 -0.87 -9.29
C GLU A 127 -19.49 0.16 -10.34
N GLU A 128 -18.95 1.37 -10.27
CA GLU A 128 -19.23 2.46 -11.21
C GLU A 128 -18.73 2.15 -12.63
N LEU A 129 -17.54 1.54 -12.76
CA LEU A 129 -17.01 1.12 -14.06
C LEU A 129 -17.82 -0.01 -14.69
N LYS A 130 -18.23 -1.02 -13.91
CA LYS A 130 -19.09 -2.12 -14.38
C LYS A 130 -20.49 -1.64 -14.78
N ALA A 131 -21.00 -0.59 -14.16
CA ALA A 131 -22.27 0.04 -14.56
C ALA A 131 -22.17 0.71 -15.96
N VAL A 132 -20.99 1.25 -16.30
CA VAL A 132 -20.75 1.91 -17.61
C VAL A 132 -20.39 0.90 -18.70
N LYS A 133 -19.48 -0.05 -18.40
CA LYS A 133 -18.99 -1.07 -19.34
C LYS A 133 -18.89 -2.42 -18.62
N PRO A 134 -19.95 -3.25 -18.61
CA PRO A 134 -20.00 -4.50 -17.82
C PRO A 134 -18.85 -5.48 -18.07
N GLY A 135 -18.34 -5.54 -19.31
CA GLY A 135 -17.22 -6.40 -19.71
C GLY A 135 -15.84 -5.89 -19.32
N LEU A 136 -15.73 -4.61 -18.90
CA LEU A 136 -14.44 -3.99 -18.59
C LEU A 136 -13.77 -4.69 -17.38
N LYS A 137 -12.53 -5.10 -17.53
CA LYS A 137 -11.75 -5.64 -16.42
C LYS A 137 -11.18 -4.53 -15.56
N PHE A 138 -11.30 -4.66 -14.25
CA PHE A 138 -10.76 -3.72 -13.28
C PHE A 138 -9.58 -4.31 -12.55
N GLY A 139 -8.49 -3.57 -12.45
CA GLY A 139 -7.26 -4.05 -11.86
C GLY A 139 -6.48 -2.99 -11.08
N ALA A 140 -5.39 -3.43 -10.47
CA ALA A 140 -4.46 -2.57 -9.77
C ALA A 140 -3.00 -2.94 -10.05
N TYR A 141 -2.15 -1.92 -10.00
CA TYR A 141 -0.70 -2.06 -9.96
C TYR A 141 -0.19 -1.66 -8.57
N THR A 142 0.54 -2.55 -7.90
CA THR A 142 1.08 -2.33 -6.55
C THR A 142 2.56 -2.68 -6.48
N GLY A 143 3.21 -2.41 -5.34
CA GLY A 143 4.54 -2.97 -5.05
C GLY A 143 4.44 -4.32 -4.35
N ALA A 144 5.39 -5.21 -4.61
CA ALA A 144 5.44 -6.54 -4.00
C ALA A 144 5.85 -6.52 -2.51
N TRP A 145 6.36 -5.41 -1.99
CA TRP A 145 6.85 -5.25 -0.62
C TRP A 145 5.71 -5.06 0.41
N TYR A 146 4.85 -6.02 0.51
CA TYR A 146 3.68 -6.01 1.40
C TYR A 146 3.98 -5.64 2.86
N PRO A 147 5.08 -6.09 3.48
CA PRO A 147 5.35 -5.82 4.90
C PRO A 147 5.37 -4.34 5.28
N SER A 148 5.67 -3.44 4.33
CA SER A 148 5.66 -1.98 4.52
C SER A 148 4.54 -1.27 3.76
N TYR A 149 3.69 -2.00 3.02
CA TYR A 149 2.65 -1.39 2.19
C TYR A 149 1.51 -0.74 3.00
N PHE A 150 1.39 -1.12 4.27
CA PHE A 150 0.51 -0.43 5.22
C PHE A 150 0.85 1.07 5.37
N GLU A 151 2.11 1.46 5.16
CA GLU A 151 2.54 2.85 5.24
C GLU A 151 1.90 3.74 4.19
N VAL A 152 1.46 3.17 3.09
CA VAL A 152 0.69 3.86 2.05
C VAL A 152 -0.82 3.59 2.13
N GLY A 153 -1.29 3.01 3.23
CA GLY A 153 -2.71 2.78 3.51
C GLY A 153 -3.35 1.72 2.62
N VAL A 154 -2.60 0.70 2.21
CA VAL A 154 -3.09 -0.32 1.27
C VAL A 154 -2.95 -1.72 1.85
N ASN A 155 -4.03 -2.48 1.75
CA ASN A 155 -4.03 -3.93 1.92
C ASN A 155 -4.40 -4.60 0.58
N TRP A 156 -3.39 -4.98 -0.20
CA TRP A 156 -3.62 -5.64 -1.49
C TRP A 156 -3.75 -7.17 -1.40
N ALA A 157 -3.66 -7.73 -0.20
CA ALA A 157 -3.81 -9.17 0.00
C ALA A 157 -5.26 -9.64 -0.21
N SER A 158 -5.45 -10.95 -0.27
CA SER A 158 -6.76 -11.58 -0.15
C SER A 158 -7.33 -11.36 1.25
N ASN A 159 -8.65 -11.22 1.36
CA ASN A 159 -9.36 -11.17 2.65
C ASN A 159 -9.30 -12.51 3.42
N THR A 160 -8.82 -13.58 2.79
CA THR A 160 -8.56 -14.88 3.43
C THR A 160 -7.20 -14.93 4.14
N TYR A 161 -6.29 -14.00 3.83
CA TYR A 161 -5.02 -13.87 4.52
C TYR A 161 -5.16 -12.94 5.73
N ASP A 162 -4.73 -13.40 6.90
CA ASP A 162 -4.78 -12.62 8.14
C ASP A 162 -3.40 -12.02 8.48
N PRO A 163 -3.14 -10.74 8.14
CA PRO A 163 -1.86 -10.11 8.42
C PRO A 163 -1.50 -10.01 9.89
N SER A 164 -2.48 -10.06 10.81
CA SER A 164 -2.22 -9.97 12.25
C SER A 164 -1.45 -11.17 12.80
N GLN A 165 -1.40 -12.26 12.05
CA GLN A 165 -0.63 -13.45 12.42
C GLN A 165 0.87 -13.30 12.11
N ASP A 166 1.21 -12.48 11.12
CA ASP A 166 2.59 -12.30 10.66
C ASP A 166 3.15 -10.92 11.06
N PHE A 167 2.29 -9.91 11.30
CA PHE A 167 2.71 -8.52 11.50
C PHE A 167 2.11 -7.87 12.74
N ALA A 168 2.97 -7.41 13.63
CA ALA A 168 2.57 -6.73 14.87
C ALA A 168 1.81 -5.41 14.66
N TRP A 169 1.96 -4.77 13.49
CA TRP A 169 1.25 -3.52 13.15
C TRP A 169 -0.21 -3.75 12.75
N ALA A 170 -0.60 -4.96 12.34
CA ALA A 170 -1.96 -5.25 11.89
C ALA A 170 -2.90 -5.54 13.06
N THR A 171 -4.17 -5.17 12.89
CA THR A 171 -5.28 -5.64 13.71
C THR A 171 -5.86 -6.94 13.11
N PRO A 172 -6.61 -7.74 13.87
CA PRO A 172 -7.33 -8.89 13.30
C PRO A 172 -8.35 -8.51 12.21
N ASP A 173 -8.88 -7.28 12.26
CA ASP A 173 -9.88 -6.78 11.31
C ASP A 173 -9.25 -6.20 10.04
N TYR A 174 -7.94 -5.95 10.02
CA TYR A 174 -7.21 -5.42 8.85
C TYR A 174 -7.44 -6.27 7.59
N LYS A 175 -7.57 -7.60 7.72
CA LYS A 175 -7.85 -8.51 6.61
C LYS A 175 -9.15 -8.19 5.86
N ASN A 176 -10.14 -7.60 6.53
CA ASN A 176 -11.44 -7.26 5.95
C ASN A 176 -11.32 -6.22 4.83
N TYR A 177 -10.20 -5.51 4.80
CA TYR A 177 -9.88 -4.48 3.80
C TYR A 177 -8.86 -4.97 2.76
N GLY A 178 -8.63 -6.26 2.69
CA GLY A 178 -7.89 -6.90 1.59
C GLY A 178 -8.69 -6.82 0.30
N TYR A 179 -8.16 -6.18 -0.76
CA TYR A 179 -8.94 -5.91 -1.97
C TYR A 179 -8.66 -6.84 -3.14
N ALA A 180 -7.88 -7.91 -2.97
CA ALA A 180 -7.59 -8.84 -4.07
C ALA A 180 -8.85 -9.38 -4.75
N GLU A 181 -9.93 -9.62 -4.00
CA GLU A 181 -11.21 -10.14 -4.50
C GLU A 181 -11.99 -9.12 -5.35
N LEU A 182 -11.68 -7.85 -5.20
CA LEU A 182 -12.28 -6.80 -6.03
C LEU A 182 -11.70 -6.77 -7.45
N LEU A 183 -10.53 -7.36 -7.68
CA LEU A 183 -9.77 -7.19 -8.91
C LEU A 183 -9.99 -8.34 -9.90
N ASP A 184 -10.18 -7.99 -11.18
CA ASP A 184 -10.17 -8.93 -12.30
C ASP A 184 -8.74 -9.15 -12.82
N ILE A 185 -7.84 -8.14 -12.64
CA ILE A 185 -6.43 -8.18 -13.00
C ILE A 185 -5.61 -7.62 -11.83
N PHE A 186 -4.60 -8.36 -11.42
CA PHE A 186 -3.66 -7.89 -10.41
C PHE A 186 -2.23 -7.89 -10.94
N THR A 187 -1.52 -6.79 -10.77
CA THR A 187 -0.12 -6.65 -11.14
C THR A 187 0.65 -6.07 -9.97
N ASN A 188 1.78 -6.68 -9.61
CA ASN A 188 2.69 -6.10 -8.63
C ASN A 188 4.12 -5.95 -9.18
N GLY A 189 4.78 -4.88 -8.78
CA GLY A 189 6.16 -4.60 -9.12
C GLY A 189 7.12 -5.37 -8.23
N ASN A 190 7.83 -6.33 -8.80
CA ASN A 190 8.92 -7.05 -8.15
C ASN A 190 10.26 -6.41 -8.57
N TYR A 191 10.48 -5.18 -8.09
CA TYR A 191 11.63 -4.34 -8.46
C TYR A 191 12.83 -4.68 -7.58
N TYR A 192 13.27 -5.92 -7.65
CA TYR A 192 14.37 -6.44 -6.87
C TYR A 192 15.59 -6.69 -7.75
N TRP A 193 16.77 -6.38 -7.22
CA TRP A 193 18.03 -6.59 -7.92
C TRP A 193 18.32 -8.06 -8.18
N ASN A 194 18.00 -8.93 -7.23
CA ASN A 194 18.17 -10.38 -7.36
C ASN A 194 16.96 -11.01 -8.05
N VAL A 195 17.18 -11.80 -9.08
CA VAL A 195 16.11 -12.50 -9.79
C VAL A 195 15.64 -13.73 -9.00
N THR A 196 16.58 -14.53 -8.50
CA THR A 196 16.28 -15.75 -7.76
C THR A 196 16.53 -15.61 -6.26
N VAL A 197 15.87 -16.48 -5.48
CA VAL A 197 16.11 -16.60 -4.04
C VAL A 197 17.56 -17.00 -3.76
N ASP A 198 18.13 -17.89 -4.58
CA ASP A 198 19.53 -18.31 -4.46
C ASP A 198 20.51 -17.14 -4.69
N GLU A 199 20.21 -16.23 -5.62
CA GLU A 199 21.01 -15.02 -5.83
C GLU A 199 20.92 -14.09 -4.62
N TYR A 200 19.72 -13.86 -4.10
CA TYR A 200 19.53 -13.05 -2.91
C TYR A 200 20.33 -13.62 -1.71
N ARG A 201 20.20 -14.92 -1.45
CA ARG A 201 20.91 -15.58 -0.35
C ARG A 201 22.41 -15.48 -0.49
N ARG A 202 22.97 -15.74 -1.68
CA ARG A 202 24.41 -15.60 -1.95
C ARG A 202 24.90 -14.17 -1.75
N SER A 203 24.17 -13.19 -2.26
CA SER A 203 24.51 -11.76 -2.12
C SER A 203 24.52 -11.28 -0.67
N ASN A 204 23.74 -11.94 0.20
CA ASN A 204 23.63 -11.58 1.61
C ASN A 204 24.32 -12.56 2.56
N GLY A 205 25.17 -13.48 2.04
CA GLY A 205 25.94 -14.43 2.85
C GLY A 205 25.10 -15.50 3.56
N LEU A 206 23.88 -15.76 3.09
CA LEU A 206 22.97 -16.74 3.67
C LEU A 206 23.23 -18.15 3.08
N HIS A 207 23.16 -19.18 3.92
CA HIS A 207 23.42 -20.54 3.49
C HIS A 207 22.17 -21.26 2.98
N LYS A 208 22.34 -22.13 1.97
CA LYS A 208 21.26 -22.84 1.28
C LYS A 208 20.35 -23.73 2.17
N ASN A 209 20.87 -24.16 3.34
CA ASN A 209 20.24 -25.16 4.20
C ASN A 209 19.46 -24.55 5.38
N GLU A 210 19.31 -23.24 5.42
CA GLU A 210 18.53 -22.60 6.47
C GLU A 210 17.04 -22.67 6.14
N THR A 211 16.28 -23.36 7.00
CA THR A 211 14.86 -23.71 6.79
C THR A 211 13.85 -22.67 7.26
N ASP A 212 14.27 -21.43 7.50
CA ASP A 212 13.35 -20.41 7.98
C ASP A 212 12.35 -19.97 6.90
N SER A 213 11.22 -19.45 7.35
CA SER A 213 10.18 -18.95 6.46
C SER A 213 10.75 -17.90 5.50
N GLU A 214 10.22 -17.87 4.28
CA GLU A 214 10.58 -16.88 3.24
C GLU A 214 10.54 -15.44 3.74
N MET A 215 9.70 -15.16 4.74
CA MET A 215 9.50 -13.85 5.34
C MET A 215 10.61 -13.45 6.32
N SER A 216 11.12 -14.39 7.12
CA SER A 216 12.06 -14.09 8.19
C SER A 216 13.47 -13.76 7.71
N LYS A 217 13.81 -14.13 6.49
CA LYS A 217 15.15 -13.97 5.91
C LYS A 217 15.24 -13.01 4.73
N GLY A 218 14.14 -12.34 4.37
CA GLY A 218 14.13 -11.42 3.25
C GLY A 218 14.14 -12.10 1.88
N ASP A 219 13.92 -13.41 1.78
CA ASP A 219 13.85 -14.13 0.50
C ASP A 219 12.83 -13.49 -0.47
N HIS A 220 11.79 -12.84 0.08
CA HIS A 220 10.83 -12.06 -0.67
C HIS A 220 11.43 -10.82 -1.37
N LEU A 221 12.67 -10.46 -1.06
CA LEU A 221 13.42 -9.36 -1.71
C LEU A 221 14.17 -9.83 -2.96
N SER A 222 13.67 -10.86 -3.61
CA SER A 222 14.04 -11.29 -4.96
C SER A 222 12.80 -11.35 -5.84
N VAL A 223 12.95 -11.36 -7.16
CA VAL A 223 11.81 -11.48 -8.08
C VAL A 223 11.04 -12.77 -7.83
N GLU A 224 11.77 -13.89 -7.75
CA GLU A 224 11.20 -15.20 -7.47
C GLU A 224 10.51 -15.24 -6.11
N GLY A 225 11.19 -14.81 -5.04
CA GLY A 225 10.66 -14.81 -3.69
C GLY A 225 9.48 -13.86 -3.54
N GLY A 226 9.55 -12.67 -4.13
CA GLY A 226 8.44 -11.71 -4.17
C GLY A 226 7.22 -12.27 -4.87
N CYS A 227 7.40 -12.99 -5.99
CA CYS A 227 6.30 -13.66 -6.67
C CYS A 227 5.69 -14.81 -5.85
N ARG A 228 6.51 -15.65 -5.21
CA ARG A 228 6.03 -16.72 -4.31
C ARG A 228 5.25 -16.13 -3.15
N TYR A 229 5.77 -15.09 -2.56
CA TYR A 229 5.15 -14.38 -1.45
C TYR A 229 3.81 -13.75 -1.85
N SER A 230 3.78 -13.04 -2.97
CA SER A 230 2.55 -12.45 -3.50
C SER A 230 1.47 -13.49 -3.77
N ARG A 231 1.84 -14.65 -4.35
CA ARG A 231 0.90 -15.76 -4.57
C ARG A 231 0.27 -16.27 -3.27
N ARG A 232 1.06 -16.35 -2.18
CA ARG A 232 0.55 -16.73 -0.85
C ARG A 232 -0.46 -15.69 -0.34
N LEU A 233 -0.09 -14.40 -0.39
CA LEU A 233 -0.93 -13.30 0.10
C LEU A 233 -2.23 -13.16 -0.69
N LEU A 234 -2.19 -13.46 -1.98
CA LEU A 234 -3.36 -13.42 -2.87
C LEU A 234 -4.24 -14.68 -2.81
N GLY A 235 -3.98 -15.60 -1.86
CA GLY A 235 -4.74 -16.83 -1.74
C GLY A 235 -4.66 -17.74 -2.98
N GLY A 236 -3.52 -17.70 -3.69
CA GLY A 236 -3.29 -18.47 -4.91
C GLY A 236 -3.89 -17.86 -6.19
N ARG A 237 -4.50 -16.68 -6.12
CA ARG A 237 -5.03 -15.98 -7.30
C ARG A 237 -3.92 -15.66 -8.31
N PRO A 238 -4.24 -15.70 -9.63
CA PRO A 238 -3.29 -15.31 -10.65
C PRO A 238 -2.97 -13.81 -10.58
N PHE A 239 -1.73 -13.47 -10.89
CA PHE A 239 -1.26 -12.09 -10.98
C PHE A 239 -0.10 -11.99 -11.96
N PHE A 240 0.22 -10.76 -12.36
CA PHE A 240 1.39 -10.44 -13.18
C PHE A 240 2.48 -9.81 -12.31
N GLY A 241 3.67 -10.41 -12.30
CA GLY A 241 4.85 -9.83 -11.67
C GLY A 241 5.54 -8.86 -12.64
N GLY A 242 5.54 -7.57 -12.33
CA GLY A 242 6.28 -6.56 -13.08
C GLY A 242 7.77 -6.59 -12.71
N MET A 243 8.65 -6.40 -13.69
CA MET A 243 10.10 -6.36 -13.50
C MET A 243 10.71 -5.13 -14.18
N TYR A 244 11.79 -4.61 -13.63
CA TYR A 244 12.63 -3.61 -14.30
C TYR A 244 13.60 -4.29 -15.26
N VAL A 245 13.41 -4.12 -16.56
CA VAL A 245 14.31 -4.73 -17.58
C VAL A 245 15.69 -4.09 -17.55
N GLU A 246 15.80 -2.80 -17.23
CA GLU A 246 17.09 -2.09 -17.17
C GLU A 246 17.98 -2.53 -16.01
N ASP A 247 17.38 -2.97 -14.90
CA ASP A 247 18.14 -3.42 -13.74
C ASP A 247 18.84 -4.78 -13.97
N TYR A 248 18.46 -5.49 -15.01
CA TYR A 248 19.01 -6.81 -15.37
C TYR A 248 20.01 -6.76 -16.52
N LYS A 249 20.56 -5.59 -16.85
CA LYS A 249 21.74 -5.49 -17.72
C LYS A 249 22.93 -6.16 -17.03
N ARG A 250 22.95 -7.48 -17.12
CA ARG A 250 24.15 -8.25 -16.78
C ARG A 250 25.11 -8.05 -17.90
N ASP A 251 26.33 -7.61 -17.61
CA ASP A 251 27.44 -7.67 -18.54
C ASP A 251 27.56 -9.12 -18.97
N THR A 252 27.14 -9.40 -20.20
CA THR A 252 27.43 -10.65 -20.88
C THR A 252 28.84 -10.53 -21.41
N THR A 253 29.82 -10.68 -20.52
CA THR A 253 31.22 -10.96 -20.90
C THR A 253 31.44 -12.45 -20.96
#